data_18d933b130da4fde41633ebd38e0cd19
#
_entry.id   18d933b130da4fde41633ebd38e0cd19
#
_cell.length_a   1.000
_cell.length_b   1.000
_cell.length_c   1.000
_cell.angle_alpha   90.00
_cell.angle_beta   90.00
_cell.angle_gamma   90.00
#
_symmetry.space_group_name_H-M   'P 1'
#
loop_
_entity.id
_entity.type
_entity.pdbx_description
1 polymer ?
#
loop_
_entity_poly.entity_id
_entity_poly.type
_entity_poly.pdbx_seq_one_letter_code
_entity_poly.pdbx_strand_id
1 'polypeptide(L)'
;MRFRTGNLPTIDRAKQIQVLAGAIATTFLLASLAAFARFSEIQARPQLASATVGADVDRLTEAAEAPEPEPSTTTAPPPPAAPEPERPAEVKGRVVTRSQDDGPRTALLPTGKGMWFHHLSQAGPLDQVVAHAKASGLTHLYVRTGSSKSGFYAAADLDRILPVAHAAGLKVVGWDFPYLEDPAADARRSLQAIRHTTPDGHRIDAFSADIETQSEGVRLAADRVDAFGRALRQMVGPDYPLIGTVPNACLARTFPFAEVARHFDAIAPMVYWITRDPAEDVACNLEKLAPLGRPVLPIGQAYDPAIDNPTLVGLVPRYEHLAAFMRSAADHGAAGVSFWAWHTATAEMWQAVADSPDFTLTPMRQGHGDPAQVLVLQRLLYAYGFDLPLDGRYDGATATALAAVQAGLGLEPTGRLDEATIARLVGPR
;
A
#
# COMPACT_ATOMS: atom_id res chain seq x y z
N MET A 1 -80.99 9.21 7.69
CA MET A 1 -79.83 9.24 6.78
C MET A 1 -78.60 8.81 7.52
N ARG A 2 -78.09 7.57 7.28
CA ARG A 2 -76.86 7.03 7.91
C ARG A 2 -75.73 7.11 6.93
N PHE A 3 -74.70 7.89 7.21
CA PHE A 3 -73.46 7.96 6.40
C PHE A 3 -72.62 6.71 6.72
N ARG A 4 -72.30 5.94 5.64
CA ARG A 4 -71.31 4.87 5.66
C ARG A 4 -69.93 5.48 5.62
N THR A 5 -69.09 5.22 6.64
CA THR A 5 -67.66 5.48 6.65
C THR A 5 -66.95 4.36 5.89
N GLY A 6 -66.38 4.71 4.74
CA GLY A 6 -65.54 3.76 3.95
C GLY A 6 -64.17 3.57 4.59
N ASN A 7 -63.80 2.31 4.77
CA ASN A 7 -62.46 1.92 5.19
C ASN A 7 -61.40 2.27 4.12
N LEU A 8 -60.45 3.14 4.46
CA LEU A 8 -59.21 3.32 3.68
C LEU A 8 -58.30 2.12 3.91
N PRO A 9 -57.63 1.59 2.87
CA PRO A 9 -56.73 0.46 3.04
C PRO A 9 -55.50 0.90 3.86
N THR A 10 -55.22 0.11 4.89
CA THR A 10 -53.99 0.24 5.70
C THR A 10 -52.77 -0.15 4.82
N ILE A 11 -51.96 0.83 4.49
CA ILE A 11 -50.69 0.63 3.76
C ILE A 11 -49.72 -0.06 4.76
N ASP A 12 -49.25 -1.21 4.37
CA ASP A 12 -48.30 -2.03 5.17
C ASP A 12 -46.99 -1.24 5.37
N ARG A 13 -46.74 -0.82 6.61
CA ARG A 13 -45.52 -0.07 7.02
C ARG A 13 -44.23 -0.83 6.68
N ALA A 14 -44.26 -2.16 6.68
CA ALA A 14 -43.10 -2.99 6.34
C ALA A 14 -42.69 -2.83 4.88
N LYS A 15 -43.69 -2.74 3.95
CA LYS A 15 -43.41 -2.48 2.53
C LYS A 15 -42.90 -1.07 2.24
N GLN A 16 -43.38 -0.07 3.00
CA GLN A 16 -42.86 1.32 2.89
C GLN A 16 -41.39 1.40 3.35
N ILE A 17 -41.01 0.71 4.41
CA ILE A 17 -39.63 0.68 4.89
C ILE A 17 -38.72 -0.04 3.89
N GLN A 18 -39.16 -1.14 3.28
CA GLN A 18 -38.39 -1.84 2.25
C GLN A 18 -38.19 -1.01 0.97
N VAL A 19 -39.22 -0.27 0.53
CA VAL A 19 -39.12 0.63 -0.63
C VAL A 19 -38.21 1.81 -0.34
N LEU A 20 -38.24 2.39 0.88
CA LEU A 20 -37.36 3.48 1.28
C LEU A 20 -35.90 3.00 1.44
N ALA A 21 -35.69 1.83 2.02
CA ALA A 21 -34.35 1.23 2.14
C ALA A 21 -33.76 0.88 0.78
N GLY A 22 -34.55 0.37 -0.16
CA GLY A 22 -34.15 0.10 -1.53
C GLY A 22 -33.80 1.39 -2.31
N ALA A 23 -34.57 2.44 -2.16
CA ALA A 23 -34.32 3.74 -2.81
C ALA A 23 -33.05 4.43 -2.26
N ILE A 24 -32.81 4.35 -0.95
CA ILE A 24 -31.60 4.91 -0.33
C ILE A 24 -30.35 4.10 -0.76
N ALA A 25 -30.43 2.77 -0.78
CA ALA A 25 -29.34 1.92 -1.25
C ALA A 25 -28.99 2.17 -2.73
N THR A 26 -30.02 2.36 -3.58
CA THR A 26 -29.84 2.64 -5.01
C THR A 26 -29.25 4.05 -5.24
N THR A 27 -29.62 5.05 -4.42
CA THR A 27 -29.09 6.42 -4.53
C THR A 27 -27.63 6.50 -4.09
N PHE A 28 -27.23 5.74 -3.05
CA PHE A 28 -25.83 5.64 -2.63
C PHE A 28 -24.97 4.87 -3.61
N LEU A 29 -25.50 3.80 -4.21
CA LEU A 29 -24.83 3.04 -5.25
C LEU A 29 -24.57 3.89 -6.50
N LEU A 30 -25.57 4.67 -6.93
CA LEU A 30 -25.46 5.56 -8.10
C LEU A 30 -24.53 6.76 -7.86
N ALA A 31 -24.41 7.28 -6.64
CA ALA A 31 -23.48 8.37 -6.31
C ALA A 31 -22.02 7.86 -6.29
N SER A 32 -21.77 6.67 -5.75
CA SER A 32 -20.45 6.02 -5.77
C SER A 32 -20.05 5.63 -7.20
N LEU A 33 -20.98 5.12 -8.00
CA LEU A 33 -20.77 4.77 -9.42
C LEU A 33 -20.44 6.00 -10.28
N ALA A 34 -21.10 7.16 -10.03
CA ALA A 34 -20.84 8.38 -10.79
C ALA A 34 -19.47 9.00 -10.48
N ALA A 35 -18.98 8.86 -9.26
CA ALA A 35 -17.65 9.32 -8.87
C ALA A 35 -16.57 8.46 -9.52
N PHE A 36 -16.72 7.14 -9.51
CA PHE A 36 -15.76 6.20 -10.10
C PHE A 36 -15.76 6.24 -11.64
N ALA A 37 -16.92 6.42 -12.29
CA ALA A 37 -17.01 6.61 -13.73
C ALA A 37 -16.21 7.84 -14.21
N ARG A 38 -16.21 8.93 -13.46
CA ARG A 38 -15.38 10.11 -13.75
C ARG A 38 -13.89 9.85 -13.57
N PHE A 39 -13.51 9.06 -12.59
CA PHE A 39 -12.12 8.62 -12.41
C PHE A 39 -11.64 7.78 -13.59
N SER A 40 -12.46 6.86 -14.06
CA SER A 40 -12.17 6.03 -15.25
C SER A 40 -12.10 6.84 -16.55
N GLU A 41 -12.92 7.90 -16.72
CA GLU A 41 -12.83 8.81 -17.88
C GLU A 41 -11.50 9.58 -17.91
N ILE A 42 -10.95 9.97 -16.76
CA ILE A 42 -9.64 10.64 -16.67
C ILE A 42 -8.51 9.66 -16.99
N GLN A 43 -8.64 8.38 -16.61
CA GLN A 43 -7.64 7.35 -16.90
C GLN A 43 -7.74 6.78 -18.33
N ALA A 44 -8.94 6.74 -18.92
CA ALA A 44 -9.21 6.19 -20.25
C ALA A 44 -8.99 7.19 -21.41
N ARG A 45 -8.52 8.41 -21.16
CA ARG A 45 -8.16 9.30 -22.28
C ARG A 45 -6.89 8.76 -22.93
N PRO A 46 -6.96 8.21 -24.16
CA PRO A 46 -5.76 7.81 -24.89
C PRO A 46 -4.93 9.07 -25.17
N GLN A 47 -3.65 8.98 -24.99
CA GLN A 47 -2.70 9.95 -25.52
C GLN A 47 -2.77 9.84 -27.06
N LEU A 48 -3.66 10.58 -27.68
CA LEU A 48 -3.64 10.86 -29.10
C LEU A 48 -2.55 11.88 -29.39
N ALA A 49 -1.34 11.41 -29.54
CA ALA A 49 -0.31 12.03 -30.37
C ALA A 49 0.85 11.05 -30.57
N SER A 50 0.73 10.17 -31.52
CA SER A 50 1.88 9.64 -32.27
C SER A 50 1.59 9.85 -33.72
N ALA A 51 2.22 10.90 -34.24
CA ALA A 51 2.20 11.22 -35.64
C ALA A 51 2.84 10.08 -36.45
N THR A 52 2.11 9.65 -37.44
CA THR A 52 2.57 8.88 -38.57
C THR A 52 3.86 9.45 -39.16
N VAL A 53 4.91 8.64 -39.16
CA VAL A 53 5.96 8.73 -40.17
C VAL A 53 6.00 7.40 -40.87
N GLY A 54 5.47 7.40 -42.06
CA GLY A 54 5.46 6.25 -42.95
C GLY A 54 6.79 6.12 -43.70
N ALA A 55 7.05 4.86 -43.99
CA ALA A 55 7.72 4.30 -45.17
C ALA A 55 9.00 4.99 -45.70
N ASP A 56 10.13 4.30 -45.52
CA ASP A 56 10.97 3.88 -46.64
C ASP A 56 12.03 2.88 -46.13
N VAL A 57 11.82 1.62 -46.42
CA VAL A 57 12.84 0.58 -46.31
C VAL A 57 12.78 -0.23 -47.59
N ASP A 58 13.51 0.25 -48.57
CA ASP A 58 14.03 -0.57 -49.64
C ASP A 58 15.27 0.08 -50.22
N ARG A 59 16.35 -0.64 -50.15
CA ARG A 59 17.67 -0.56 -50.79
C ARG A 59 18.82 -0.39 -49.80
N LEU A 60 19.52 -1.49 -49.64
CA LEU A 60 20.90 -1.66 -50.12
C LEU A 60 21.50 -2.91 -49.46
N THR A 61 21.35 -4.03 -50.15
CA THR A 61 22.29 -5.15 -50.13
C THR A 61 23.44 -4.78 -51.05
N GLU A 62 24.65 -4.64 -50.53
CA GLU A 62 25.85 -4.99 -51.30
C GLU A 62 27.00 -5.28 -50.32
N ALA A 63 27.57 -6.43 -50.48
CA ALA A 63 28.67 -6.99 -49.76
C ALA A 63 29.98 -6.28 -50.06
N ALA A 64 30.82 -6.08 -49.04
CA ALA A 64 32.25 -5.88 -49.20
C ALA A 64 32.97 -6.70 -48.13
N GLU A 65 33.64 -7.74 -48.61
CA GLU A 65 34.60 -8.59 -47.95
C GLU A 65 35.85 -7.80 -47.57
N ALA A 66 36.26 -7.81 -46.32
CA ALA A 66 37.56 -7.21 -45.89
C ALA A 66 38.43 -8.31 -45.23
N PRO A 67 39.74 -8.28 -45.41
CA PRO A 67 40.63 -9.41 -45.20
C PRO A 67 41.02 -9.63 -43.74
N GLU A 68 41.35 -10.89 -43.43
CA GLU A 68 41.87 -11.36 -42.13
C GLU A 68 43.15 -10.61 -41.76
N PRO A 69 43.34 -10.23 -40.49
CA PRO A 69 44.63 -9.77 -39.98
C PRO A 69 45.45 -10.94 -39.40
N GLU A 70 46.72 -10.93 -39.76
CA GLU A 70 47.75 -11.87 -39.29
C GLU A 70 47.95 -11.81 -37.75
N PRO A 71 48.46 -12.90 -37.13
CA PRO A 71 48.61 -12.95 -35.68
C PRO A 71 49.83 -12.17 -35.19
N SER A 72 49.57 -11.08 -34.47
CA SER A 72 50.61 -10.36 -33.73
C SER A 72 50.82 -11.02 -32.36
N THR A 73 52.00 -11.59 -32.12
CA THR A 73 52.48 -11.98 -30.80
C THR A 73 52.77 -10.76 -29.95
N THR A 74 51.87 -10.45 -29.03
CA THR A 74 52.13 -9.44 -28.00
C THR A 74 52.18 -10.13 -26.65
N THR A 75 53.35 -10.07 -26.02
CA THR A 75 53.63 -10.52 -24.67
C THR A 75 52.76 -9.79 -23.68
N ALA A 76 51.99 -10.53 -22.89
CA ALA A 76 51.09 -9.96 -21.86
C ALA A 76 51.91 -9.30 -20.75
N PRO A 77 51.48 -8.13 -20.27
CA PRO A 77 52.04 -7.52 -19.09
C PRO A 77 51.65 -8.29 -17.81
N PRO A 78 52.41 -8.18 -16.72
CA PRO A 78 52.14 -8.89 -15.49
C PRO A 78 50.78 -8.45 -14.87
N PRO A 79 50.11 -9.34 -14.13
CA PRO A 79 48.80 -9.04 -13.52
C PRO A 79 48.96 -7.88 -12.54
N PRO A 80 47.95 -6.99 -12.49
CA PRO A 80 47.94 -5.89 -11.51
C PRO A 80 47.89 -6.45 -10.09
N ALA A 81 48.60 -5.78 -9.19
CA ALA A 81 48.61 -6.09 -7.76
C ALA A 81 47.19 -6.08 -7.19
N ALA A 82 46.91 -7.00 -6.26
CA ALA A 82 45.64 -7.08 -5.57
C ALA A 82 45.28 -5.71 -4.95
N PRO A 83 44.03 -5.24 -5.05
CA PRO A 83 43.64 -3.98 -4.44
C PRO A 83 43.82 -4.05 -2.92
N GLU A 84 44.48 -3.01 -2.39
CA GLU A 84 44.58 -2.72 -0.96
C GLU A 84 43.17 -2.65 -0.36
N PRO A 85 42.93 -3.16 0.86
CA PRO A 85 41.59 -3.09 1.47
C PRO A 85 41.17 -1.63 1.57
N GLU A 86 40.08 -1.30 0.89
CA GLU A 86 39.47 0.05 0.95
C GLU A 86 39.18 0.41 2.42
N ARG A 87 39.72 1.51 2.86
CA ARG A 87 39.32 2.14 4.13
C ARG A 87 37.82 2.36 4.07
N PRO A 88 37.08 2.11 5.18
CA PRO A 88 35.66 2.38 5.24
C PRO A 88 35.40 3.82 4.76
N ALA A 89 34.59 3.97 3.74
CA ALA A 89 34.14 5.28 3.29
C ALA A 89 33.46 5.97 4.46
N GLU A 90 33.95 7.16 4.81
CA GLU A 90 33.29 8.01 5.78
C GLU A 90 31.90 8.31 5.26
N VAL A 91 30.88 7.68 5.86
CA VAL A 91 29.46 7.92 5.55
C VAL A 91 29.19 9.36 6.00
N LYS A 92 29.29 10.31 5.07
CA LYS A 92 28.77 11.66 5.26
C LYS A 92 27.24 11.59 5.25
N GLY A 93 26.70 11.00 6.31
CA GLY A 93 25.29 11.09 6.60
C GLY A 93 24.97 12.55 6.89
N ARG A 94 24.24 13.19 5.99
CA ARG A 94 23.46 14.37 6.36
C ARG A 94 22.40 13.86 7.32
N VAL A 95 22.75 13.82 8.61
CA VAL A 95 21.76 13.68 9.68
C VAL A 95 20.77 14.81 9.44
N VAL A 96 19.62 14.48 8.84
CA VAL A 96 18.46 15.34 8.94
C VAL A 96 18.21 15.35 10.44
N THR A 97 18.64 16.41 11.12
CA THR A 97 18.36 16.65 12.52
C THR A 97 16.85 16.72 12.65
N ARG A 98 16.22 15.56 12.85
CA ARG A 98 14.92 15.48 13.49
C ARG A 98 15.07 16.18 14.82
N SER A 99 14.09 16.97 15.21
CA SER A 99 14.05 17.53 16.55
C SER A 99 14.31 16.39 17.54
N GLN A 100 15.11 16.62 18.55
CA GLN A 100 15.52 15.60 19.54
C GLN A 100 14.35 14.93 20.28
N ASP A 101 13.10 15.36 20.03
CA ASP A 101 11.87 14.80 20.60
C ASP A 101 11.29 13.60 19.81
N ASP A 102 11.78 13.30 18.59
CA ASP A 102 11.36 12.15 17.82
C ASP A 102 12.31 10.96 18.09
N GLY A 103 12.10 10.27 19.20
CA GLY A 103 12.75 8.98 19.48
C GLY A 103 12.53 7.96 18.34
N PRO A 104 13.29 6.85 18.28
CA PRO A 104 13.15 5.84 17.23
C PRO A 104 11.71 5.36 17.19
N ARG A 105 11.02 5.55 16.04
CA ARG A 105 9.65 5.09 15.84
C ARG A 105 9.65 3.57 15.82
N THR A 106 9.04 2.96 16.81
CA THR A 106 8.84 1.50 16.90
C THR A 106 7.53 1.08 16.23
N ALA A 107 7.02 1.87 15.30
CA ALA A 107 5.75 1.62 14.63
C ALA A 107 5.80 0.30 13.86
N LEU A 108 5.03 -0.68 14.31
CA LEU A 108 4.92 -2.01 13.72
C LEU A 108 4.02 -1.96 12.48
N LEU A 109 4.60 -1.63 11.33
CA LEU A 109 3.86 -1.59 10.07
C LEU A 109 3.29 -2.98 9.72
N PRO A 110 2.12 -3.05 9.06
CA PRO A 110 1.56 -4.30 8.54
C PRO A 110 2.33 -4.73 7.27
N THR A 111 3.45 -5.41 7.47
CA THR A 111 4.20 -6.05 6.38
C THR A 111 3.57 -7.37 5.98
N GLY A 112 3.95 -7.92 4.83
CA GLY A 112 3.35 -9.15 4.31
C GLY A 112 2.20 -8.88 3.35
N LYS A 113 1.19 -9.75 3.35
CA LYS A 113 0.03 -9.68 2.46
C LYS A 113 -1.22 -9.27 3.23
N GLY A 114 -2.03 -8.36 2.69
CA GLY A 114 -3.28 -7.90 3.30
C GLY A 114 -4.46 -7.90 2.35
N MET A 115 -5.66 -7.80 2.92
CA MET A 115 -6.90 -7.69 2.16
C MET A 115 -7.85 -6.68 2.80
N TRP A 116 -8.53 -5.90 1.96
CA TRP A 116 -9.42 -4.82 2.35
C TRP A 116 -10.88 -5.25 2.39
N PHE A 117 -11.57 -4.89 3.45
CA PHE A 117 -13.04 -4.96 3.53
C PHE A 117 -13.64 -3.58 3.30
N HIS A 118 -14.53 -3.47 2.32
CA HIS A 118 -15.37 -2.28 2.19
C HIS A 118 -16.42 -2.24 3.31
N HIS A 119 -17.09 -3.38 3.53
CA HIS A 119 -17.96 -3.62 4.69
C HIS A 119 -17.71 -5.01 5.23
N LEU A 120 -17.47 -5.14 6.52
CA LEU A 120 -17.21 -6.44 7.15
C LEU A 120 -18.41 -7.40 7.01
N SER A 121 -19.62 -6.87 6.96
CA SER A 121 -20.85 -7.66 6.74
C SER A 121 -20.89 -8.41 5.41
N GLN A 122 -20.08 -8.01 4.41
CA GLN A 122 -19.97 -8.68 3.12
C GLN A 122 -18.99 -9.86 3.14
N ALA A 123 -18.24 -10.06 4.22
CA ALA A 123 -17.18 -11.05 4.28
C ALA A 123 -17.69 -12.48 4.63
N GLY A 124 -18.87 -12.59 5.19
CA GLY A 124 -19.42 -13.86 5.69
C GLY A 124 -19.07 -14.15 7.17
N PRO A 125 -19.14 -15.41 7.63
CA PRO A 125 -18.78 -15.79 8.99
C PRO A 125 -17.30 -15.53 9.30
N LEU A 126 -17.01 -14.90 10.44
CA LEU A 126 -15.66 -14.42 10.75
C LEU A 126 -14.64 -15.54 10.98
N ASP A 127 -15.07 -16.69 11.46
CA ASP A 127 -14.24 -17.90 11.57
C ASP A 127 -13.76 -18.37 10.19
N GLN A 128 -14.64 -18.36 9.18
CA GLN A 128 -14.28 -18.68 7.80
C GLN A 128 -13.40 -17.60 7.18
N VAL A 129 -13.67 -16.32 7.46
CA VAL A 129 -12.82 -15.20 7.02
C VAL A 129 -11.39 -15.40 7.52
N VAL A 130 -11.22 -15.64 8.81
CA VAL A 130 -9.90 -15.82 9.42
C VAL A 130 -9.20 -17.08 8.88
N ALA A 131 -9.93 -18.21 8.77
CA ALA A 131 -9.39 -19.44 8.19
C ALA A 131 -8.92 -19.22 6.74
N HIS A 132 -9.73 -18.54 5.92
CA HIS A 132 -9.38 -18.24 4.52
C HIS A 132 -8.19 -17.28 4.42
N ALA A 133 -8.15 -16.24 5.24
CA ALA A 133 -7.03 -15.31 5.30
C ALA A 133 -5.71 -16.04 5.61
N LYS A 134 -5.71 -16.91 6.62
CA LYS A 134 -4.54 -17.72 6.98
C LYS A 134 -4.13 -18.69 5.87
N ALA A 135 -5.09 -19.38 5.26
CA ALA A 135 -4.83 -20.32 4.17
C ALA A 135 -4.22 -19.60 2.94
N SER A 136 -4.55 -18.32 2.73
CA SER A 136 -4.00 -17.48 1.66
C SER A 136 -2.70 -16.78 2.06
N GLY A 137 -2.13 -17.05 3.24
CA GLY A 137 -0.90 -16.43 3.72
C GLY A 137 -1.02 -14.94 4.05
N LEU A 138 -2.24 -14.44 4.35
CA LEU A 138 -2.41 -13.07 4.80
C LEU A 138 -1.82 -12.88 6.20
N THR A 139 -1.26 -11.70 6.42
CA THR A 139 -0.72 -11.26 7.71
C THR A 139 -1.62 -10.21 8.38
N HIS A 140 -2.47 -9.53 7.59
CA HIS A 140 -3.31 -8.45 8.09
C HIS A 140 -4.59 -8.24 7.27
N LEU A 141 -5.58 -7.62 7.91
CA LEU A 141 -6.88 -7.30 7.34
C LEU A 141 -7.15 -5.80 7.50
N TYR A 142 -7.63 -5.14 6.44
CA TYR A 142 -8.05 -3.75 6.49
C TYR A 142 -9.57 -3.68 6.70
N VAL A 143 -10.00 -3.05 7.80
CA VAL A 143 -11.42 -2.94 8.17
C VAL A 143 -11.84 -1.47 8.14
N ARG A 144 -12.88 -1.16 7.37
CA ARG A 144 -13.42 0.20 7.28
C ARG A 144 -14.04 0.62 8.59
N THR A 145 -13.62 1.78 9.10
CA THR A 145 -14.07 2.29 10.39
C THR A 145 -15.02 3.48 10.29
N GLY A 146 -14.93 4.23 9.19
CA GLY A 146 -15.74 5.43 9.04
C GLY A 146 -15.47 6.24 7.78
N SER A 147 -16.08 7.42 7.74
CA SER A 147 -15.78 8.48 6.77
C SER A 147 -16.19 9.84 7.36
N SER A 148 -15.75 10.96 6.75
CA SER A 148 -16.22 12.29 7.17
C SER A 148 -17.75 12.42 7.17
N LYS A 149 -18.42 11.72 6.25
CA LYS A 149 -19.89 11.79 6.09
C LYS A 149 -20.65 10.90 7.06
N SER A 150 -20.08 9.71 7.39
CA SER A 150 -20.78 8.70 8.22
C SER A 150 -20.31 8.67 9.68
N GLY A 151 -19.25 9.40 10.02
CA GLY A 151 -18.65 9.34 11.35
C GLY A 151 -17.89 8.01 11.57
N PHE A 152 -17.50 7.73 12.81
CA PHE A 152 -17.01 6.42 13.24
C PHE A 152 -18.22 5.51 13.53
N TYR A 153 -18.32 4.40 12.80
CA TYR A 153 -19.48 3.49 12.90
C TYR A 153 -19.11 2.03 13.18
N ALA A 154 -17.83 1.68 13.08
CA ALA A 154 -17.41 0.28 13.08
C ALA A 154 -17.22 -0.35 14.46
N ALA A 155 -17.66 0.28 15.57
CA ALA A 155 -17.44 -0.25 16.90
C ALA A 155 -17.85 -1.73 17.02
N ALA A 156 -19.09 -2.08 16.62
CA ALA A 156 -19.59 -3.45 16.68
C ALA A 156 -18.84 -4.42 15.75
N ASP A 157 -18.36 -3.95 14.59
CA ASP A 157 -17.57 -4.77 13.67
C ASP A 157 -16.18 -5.04 14.26
N LEU A 158 -15.55 -4.03 14.86
CA LEU A 158 -14.26 -4.17 15.55
C LEU A 158 -14.36 -5.09 16.76
N ASP A 159 -15.43 -5.00 17.55
CA ASP A 159 -15.67 -5.90 18.69
C ASP A 159 -15.75 -7.38 18.29
N ARG A 160 -16.19 -7.65 17.07
CA ARG A 160 -16.32 -8.99 16.53
C ARG A 160 -15.05 -9.51 15.86
N ILE A 161 -14.38 -8.70 15.03
CA ILE A 161 -13.25 -9.15 14.22
C ILE A 161 -11.93 -9.18 14.98
N LEU A 162 -11.67 -8.20 15.86
CA LEU A 162 -10.39 -8.08 16.56
C LEU A 162 -10.01 -9.30 17.38
N PRO A 163 -10.89 -9.86 18.26
CA PRO A 163 -10.53 -11.03 19.05
C PRO A 163 -10.19 -12.26 18.19
N VAL A 164 -10.96 -12.52 17.13
CA VAL A 164 -10.76 -13.71 16.28
C VAL A 164 -9.56 -13.56 15.35
N ALA A 165 -9.31 -12.36 14.83
CA ALA A 165 -8.15 -12.07 14.00
C ALA A 165 -6.85 -12.18 14.82
N HIS A 166 -6.80 -11.56 15.99
CA HIS A 166 -5.64 -11.60 16.88
C HIS A 166 -5.36 -13.02 17.40
N ALA A 167 -6.39 -13.78 17.75
CA ALA A 167 -6.22 -15.18 18.13
C ALA A 167 -5.59 -16.05 17.03
N ALA A 168 -5.80 -15.69 15.76
CA ALA A 168 -5.19 -16.34 14.61
C ALA A 168 -3.83 -15.72 14.19
N GLY A 169 -3.33 -14.72 14.93
CA GLY A 169 -2.08 -14.03 14.60
C GLY A 169 -2.18 -13.06 13.40
N LEU A 170 -3.40 -12.63 13.04
CA LEU A 170 -3.63 -11.62 12.01
C LEU A 170 -3.69 -10.23 12.66
N LYS A 171 -3.03 -9.25 12.07
CA LYS A 171 -3.19 -7.83 12.44
C LYS A 171 -4.46 -7.26 11.81
N VAL A 172 -5.04 -6.26 12.47
CA VAL A 172 -6.19 -5.52 11.95
C VAL A 172 -5.82 -4.05 11.79
N VAL A 173 -5.87 -3.57 10.56
CA VAL A 173 -5.67 -2.16 10.20
C VAL A 173 -7.04 -1.52 10.05
N GLY A 174 -7.35 -0.54 10.90
CA GLY A 174 -8.54 0.29 10.70
C GLY A 174 -8.31 1.26 9.53
N TRP A 175 -9.34 1.52 8.70
CA TRP A 175 -9.22 2.55 7.68
C TRP A 175 -10.48 3.41 7.60
N ASP A 176 -10.31 4.68 7.24
CA ASP A 176 -11.42 5.58 6.99
C ASP A 176 -11.15 6.50 5.78
N PHE A 177 -12.23 7.17 5.34
CA PHE A 177 -12.22 8.05 4.19
C PHE A 177 -12.41 9.52 4.65
N PRO A 178 -11.32 10.30 4.76
CA PRO A 178 -11.38 11.72 5.09
C PRO A 178 -11.70 12.58 3.84
N TYR A 179 -12.79 13.32 3.85
CA TYR A 179 -13.12 14.27 2.77
C TYR A 179 -12.35 15.58 2.88
N LEU A 180 -11.63 15.80 3.99
CA LEU A 180 -10.79 16.97 4.25
C LEU A 180 -11.52 18.32 4.21
N GLU A 181 -12.84 18.36 4.39
CA GLU A 181 -13.58 19.62 4.56
C GLU A 181 -13.28 20.26 5.92
N ASP A 182 -13.12 19.47 6.96
CA ASP A 182 -12.58 19.85 8.25
C ASP A 182 -11.50 18.83 8.67
N PRO A 183 -10.23 19.09 8.33
CA PRO A 183 -9.12 18.19 8.64
C PRO A 183 -9.01 17.84 10.13
N ALA A 184 -9.34 18.78 11.03
CA ALA A 184 -9.28 18.53 12.46
C ALA A 184 -10.42 17.61 12.94
N ALA A 185 -11.62 17.75 12.39
CA ALA A 185 -12.75 16.86 12.67
C ALA A 185 -12.46 15.45 12.13
N ASP A 186 -11.89 15.36 10.92
CA ASP A 186 -11.46 14.09 10.33
C ASP A 186 -10.43 13.38 11.20
N ALA A 187 -9.41 14.09 11.68
CA ALA A 187 -8.40 13.54 12.57
C ALA A 187 -9.01 13.05 13.92
N ARG A 188 -9.97 13.78 14.48
CA ARG A 188 -10.69 13.35 15.69
C ARG A 188 -11.53 12.09 15.48
N ARG A 189 -12.16 11.96 14.32
CA ARG A 189 -12.91 10.75 13.94
C ARG A 189 -11.97 9.55 13.80
N SER A 190 -10.86 9.69 13.07
CA SER A 190 -9.84 8.64 12.95
C SER A 190 -9.33 8.21 14.32
N LEU A 191 -9.12 9.17 15.24
CA LEU A 191 -8.73 8.88 16.62
C LEU A 191 -9.78 8.04 17.38
N GLN A 192 -11.07 8.19 17.11
CA GLN A 192 -12.12 7.37 17.73
C GLN A 192 -11.93 5.90 17.37
N ALA A 193 -11.65 5.59 16.10
CA ALA A 193 -11.36 4.24 15.66
C ALA A 193 -10.07 3.68 16.32
N ILE A 194 -9.02 4.49 16.36
CA ILE A 194 -7.71 4.11 16.94
C ILE A 194 -7.84 3.82 18.45
N ARG A 195 -8.65 4.59 19.16
CA ARG A 195 -8.84 4.44 20.60
C ARG A 195 -9.94 3.44 20.98
N HIS A 196 -10.70 2.95 20.01
CA HIS A 196 -11.71 1.94 20.27
C HIS A 196 -11.03 0.71 20.88
N THR A 197 -11.61 0.22 21.97
CA THR A 197 -11.12 -0.96 22.68
C THR A 197 -12.31 -1.90 22.85
N THR A 198 -12.14 -3.13 22.40
CA THR A 198 -13.18 -4.18 22.59
C THR A 198 -13.38 -4.47 24.07
N PRO A 199 -14.50 -5.11 24.48
CA PRO A 199 -14.69 -5.56 25.86
C PRO A 199 -13.53 -6.41 26.41
N ASP A 200 -12.87 -7.17 25.53
CA ASP A 200 -11.73 -8.04 25.88
C ASP A 200 -10.36 -7.33 25.78
N GLY A 201 -10.35 -6.02 25.53
CA GLY A 201 -9.13 -5.21 25.54
C GLY A 201 -8.37 -5.14 24.21
N HIS A 202 -8.89 -5.71 23.11
CA HIS A 202 -8.27 -5.62 21.79
C HIS A 202 -8.45 -4.25 21.15
N ARG A 203 -7.47 -3.86 20.32
CA ARG A 203 -7.46 -2.62 19.52
C ARG A 203 -6.94 -2.90 18.11
N ILE A 204 -7.20 -2.00 17.18
CA ILE A 204 -6.57 -2.05 15.87
C ILE A 204 -5.06 -1.81 15.99
N ASP A 205 -4.28 -2.55 15.18
CA ASP A 205 -2.81 -2.55 15.23
C ASP A 205 -2.18 -1.35 14.50
N ALA A 206 -2.88 -0.85 13.47
CA ALA A 206 -2.48 0.30 12.68
C ALA A 206 -3.71 1.02 12.13
N PHE A 207 -3.50 2.21 11.60
CA PHE A 207 -4.58 2.97 10.98
C PHE A 207 -4.15 3.49 9.60
N SER A 208 -5.04 3.35 8.60
CA SER A 208 -4.85 3.86 7.25
C SER A 208 -5.87 4.95 6.93
N ALA A 209 -5.39 6.13 6.55
CA ALA A 209 -6.24 7.19 6.03
C ALA A 209 -6.29 7.08 4.51
N ASP A 210 -7.49 6.91 3.96
CA ASP A 210 -7.75 6.79 2.53
C ASP A 210 -7.93 8.18 1.91
N ILE A 211 -6.79 8.81 1.57
CA ILE A 211 -6.72 10.18 1.09
C ILE A 211 -6.83 10.17 -0.44
N GLU A 212 -8.02 10.52 -0.92
CA GLU A 212 -8.38 10.45 -2.32
C GLU A 212 -8.24 11.78 -3.07
N THR A 213 -8.55 11.74 -4.36
CA THR A 213 -8.51 12.92 -5.25
C THR A 213 -9.78 13.76 -5.16
N GLN A 214 -9.75 14.92 -5.80
CA GLN A 214 -10.93 15.79 -5.90
C GLN A 214 -12.08 15.14 -6.69
N SER A 215 -11.77 14.21 -7.60
CA SER A 215 -12.82 13.47 -8.34
C SER A 215 -13.68 12.62 -7.43
N GLU A 216 -13.12 12.15 -6.29
CA GLU A 216 -13.83 11.40 -5.26
C GLU A 216 -14.57 12.31 -4.25
N GLY A 217 -14.60 13.60 -4.52
CA GLY A 217 -15.27 14.61 -3.69
C GLY A 217 -14.43 15.07 -2.50
N VAL A 218 -13.16 14.70 -2.43
CA VAL A 218 -12.24 15.15 -1.38
C VAL A 218 -11.84 16.61 -1.63
N ARG A 219 -11.89 17.44 -0.60
CA ARG A 219 -11.38 18.81 -0.66
C ARG A 219 -9.84 18.79 -0.56
N LEU A 220 -9.22 18.17 -1.57
CA LEU A 220 -7.80 17.96 -1.60
C LEU A 220 -7.03 19.26 -1.80
N ALA A 221 -6.13 19.57 -0.85
CA ALA A 221 -5.12 20.61 -0.94
C ALA A 221 -3.96 20.26 0.00
N ALA A 222 -2.76 20.68 -0.32
CA ALA A 222 -1.54 20.33 0.43
C ALA A 222 -1.61 20.75 1.90
N ASP A 223 -2.10 21.95 2.18
CA ASP A 223 -2.30 22.48 3.53
C ASP A 223 -3.33 21.68 4.34
N ARG A 224 -4.37 21.13 3.69
CA ARG A 224 -5.40 20.31 4.34
C ARG A 224 -4.89 18.90 4.68
N VAL A 225 -4.13 18.30 3.78
CA VAL A 225 -3.45 17.01 4.02
C VAL A 225 -2.45 17.17 5.17
N ASP A 226 -1.63 18.24 5.15
CA ASP A 226 -0.70 18.54 6.22
C ASP A 226 -1.40 18.79 7.56
N ALA A 227 -2.49 19.56 7.57
CA ALA A 227 -3.27 19.84 8.78
C ALA A 227 -3.88 18.56 9.38
N PHE A 228 -4.48 17.70 8.53
CA PHE A 228 -5.05 16.42 8.94
C PHE A 228 -3.98 15.49 9.52
N GLY A 229 -2.90 15.27 8.77
CA GLY A 229 -1.82 14.36 9.19
C GLY A 229 -1.13 14.82 10.47
N ARG A 230 -0.86 16.13 10.59
CA ARG A 230 -0.29 16.74 11.81
C ARG A 230 -1.21 16.56 13.01
N ALA A 231 -2.50 16.89 12.86
CA ALA A 231 -3.46 16.77 13.95
C ALA A 231 -3.59 15.30 14.42
N LEU A 232 -3.69 14.36 13.47
CA LEU A 232 -3.78 12.95 13.80
C LEU A 232 -2.52 12.45 14.51
N ARG A 233 -1.32 12.77 13.97
CA ARG A 233 -0.02 12.39 14.55
C ARG A 233 0.15 12.94 15.97
N GLN A 234 -0.21 14.20 16.21
CA GLN A 234 -0.15 14.81 17.55
C GLN A 234 -1.05 14.08 18.55
N MET A 235 -2.22 13.59 18.14
CA MET A 235 -3.16 12.92 19.02
C MET A 235 -2.80 11.47 19.32
N VAL A 236 -2.16 10.75 18.38
CA VAL A 236 -1.80 9.33 18.57
C VAL A 236 -0.37 9.14 19.10
N GLY A 237 0.46 10.17 19.04
CA GLY A 237 1.88 10.10 19.41
C GLY A 237 2.76 9.55 18.29
N PRO A 238 4.10 9.51 18.51
CA PRO A 238 5.07 9.14 17.47
C PRO A 238 5.07 7.65 17.14
N ASP A 239 4.67 6.79 18.07
CA ASP A 239 4.86 5.34 17.99
C ASP A 239 3.68 4.58 17.37
N TYR A 240 2.53 5.22 17.16
CA TYR A 240 1.37 4.56 16.58
C TYR A 240 1.48 4.49 15.06
N PRO A 241 1.33 3.29 14.42
CA PRO A 241 1.50 3.12 12.98
C PRO A 241 0.39 3.82 12.19
N LEU A 242 0.75 4.83 11.41
CA LEU A 242 -0.14 5.52 10.47
C LEU A 242 0.27 5.25 9.03
N ILE A 243 -0.69 4.85 8.20
CA ILE A 243 -0.52 4.59 6.77
C ILE A 243 -1.32 5.64 6.00
N GLY A 244 -0.69 6.27 5.02
CA GLY A 244 -1.38 7.13 4.06
C GLY A 244 -1.73 6.33 2.81
N THR A 245 -3.00 5.96 2.64
CA THR A 245 -3.50 5.42 1.37
C THR A 245 -3.68 6.58 0.42
N VAL A 246 -3.14 6.44 -0.79
CA VAL A 246 -3.03 7.53 -1.77
C VAL A 246 -3.35 7.01 -3.18
N PRO A 247 -3.76 7.87 -4.12
CA PRO A 247 -3.94 7.45 -5.50
C PRO A 247 -2.62 6.99 -6.14
N ASN A 248 -2.73 6.31 -7.29
CA ASN A 248 -1.59 5.87 -8.09
C ASN A 248 -0.63 7.05 -8.39
N ALA A 249 0.60 6.97 -7.88
CA ALA A 249 1.57 8.06 -7.93
C ALA A 249 2.05 8.37 -9.37
N CYS A 250 1.97 7.40 -10.27
CA CYS A 250 2.35 7.60 -11.67
C CYS A 250 1.27 8.33 -12.48
N LEU A 251 0.05 8.33 -11.98
CA LEU A 251 -1.11 8.98 -12.61
C LEU A 251 -1.45 10.33 -11.94
N ALA A 252 -1.45 10.38 -10.63
CA ALA A 252 -1.87 11.56 -9.84
C ALA A 252 -0.71 12.55 -9.59
N ARG A 253 -0.20 13.15 -10.66
CA ARG A 253 1.04 13.97 -10.65
C ARG A 253 0.99 15.19 -9.72
N THR A 254 -0.19 15.71 -9.40
CA THR A 254 -0.39 16.91 -8.56
C THR A 254 -0.83 16.58 -7.14
N PHE A 255 -0.88 15.29 -6.78
CA PHE A 255 -1.26 14.87 -5.44
C PHE A 255 -0.15 15.22 -4.43
N PRO A 256 -0.48 15.68 -3.22
CA PRO A 256 0.48 16.15 -2.21
C PRO A 256 1.14 14.99 -1.43
N PHE A 257 1.88 14.13 -2.14
CA PHE A 257 2.55 12.97 -1.55
C PHE A 257 3.55 13.33 -0.44
N ALA A 258 4.24 14.47 -0.57
CA ALA A 258 5.22 14.93 0.42
C ALA A 258 4.55 15.27 1.77
N GLU A 259 3.35 15.83 1.75
CA GLU A 259 2.57 16.16 2.94
C GLU A 259 2.11 14.89 3.65
N VAL A 260 1.71 13.86 2.89
CA VAL A 260 1.41 12.53 3.45
C VAL A 260 2.67 11.96 4.10
N ALA A 261 3.80 11.90 3.38
CA ALA A 261 5.05 11.34 3.88
C ALA A 261 5.56 12.02 5.16
N ARG A 262 5.20 13.28 5.40
CA ARG A 262 5.63 14.03 6.59
C ARG A 262 5.03 13.49 7.88
N HIS A 263 3.80 12.98 7.84
CA HIS A 263 3.04 12.61 9.03
C HIS A 263 2.72 11.12 9.15
N PHE A 264 2.80 10.39 8.04
CA PHE A 264 2.50 8.95 7.99
C PHE A 264 3.79 8.13 7.93
N ASP A 265 3.76 6.93 8.52
CA ASP A 265 4.92 6.04 8.62
C ASP A 265 5.14 5.21 7.37
N ALA A 266 4.07 4.96 6.60
CA ALA A 266 4.11 4.28 5.32
C ALA A 266 3.14 4.93 4.33
N ILE A 267 3.37 4.69 3.04
CA ILE A 267 2.50 5.14 1.95
C ILE A 267 1.96 3.91 1.21
N ALA A 268 0.64 3.86 1.01
CA ALA A 268 -0.03 2.77 0.33
C ALA A 268 -0.70 3.29 -0.97
N PRO A 269 0.00 3.28 -2.12
CA PRO A 269 -0.58 3.72 -3.38
C PRO A 269 -1.59 2.69 -3.92
N MET A 270 -2.74 3.17 -4.40
CA MET A 270 -3.76 2.37 -5.08
C MET A 270 -3.30 2.07 -6.52
N VAL A 271 -2.71 0.91 -6.73
CA VAL A 271 -2.19 0.46 -8.01
C VAL A 271 -3.24 -0.42 -8.70
N TYR A 272 -4.35 0.21 -9.13
CA TYR A 272 -5.39 -0.46 -9.91
C TYR A 272 -5.04 -0.31 -11.39
N TRP A 273 -4.44 -1.36 -11.95
CA TRP A 273 -3.86 -1.32 -13.30
C TRP A 273 -4.88 -1.23 -14.43
N ILE A 274 -6.08 -1.78 -14.28
CA ILE A 274 -7.19 -1.77 -15.26
C ILE A 274 -6.74 -2.32 -16.63
N THR A 275 -6.16 -1.47 -17.48
CA THR A 275 -5.64 -1.81 -18.82
C THR A 275 -4.12 -1.76 -18.94
N ARG A 276 -3.42 -1.36 -17.88
CA ARG A 276 -1.96 -1.25 -17.83
C ARG A 276 -1.32 -2.58 -17.44
N ASP A 277 -0.03 -2.70 -17.65
CA ASP A 277 0.74 -3.83 -17.12
C ASP A 277 0.87 -3.71 -15.59
N PRO A 278 0.46 -4.71 -14.81
CA PRO A 278 0.49 -4.64 -13.35
C PRO A 278 1.92 -4.58 -12.78
N ALA A 279 2.90 -5.21 -13.44
CA ALA A 279 4.29 -5.19 -12.98
C ALA A 279 4.94 -3.83 -13.21
N GLU A 280 4.72 -3.22 -14.38
CA GLU A 280 5.22 -1.88 -14.70
C GLU A 280 4.54 -0.81 -13.83
N ASP A 281 3.23 -0.95 -13.58
CA ASP A 281 2.46 0.01 -12.81
C ASP A 281 2.93 0.05 -11.35
N VAL A 282 3.15 -1.11 -10.72
CA VAL A 282 3.65 -1.16 -9.34
C VAL A 282 5.10 -0.70 -9.24
N ALA A 283 5.97 -1.08 -10.19
CA ALA A 283 7.36 -0.62 -10.24
C ALA A 283 7.43 0.91 -10.31
N CYS A 284 6.66 1.52 -11.22
CA CYS A 284 6.55 2.98 -11.34
C CYS A 284 6.16 3.65 -10.02
N ASN A 285 5.16 3.12 -9.30
CA ASN A 285 4.72 3.68 -8.02
C ASN A 285 5.83 3.59 -6.95
N LEU A 286 6.52 2.46 -6.87
CA LEU A 286 7.62 2.26 -5.92
C LEU A 286 8.79 3.20 -6.20
N GLU A 287 9.16 3.40 -7.47
CA GLU A 287 10.20 4.34 -7.89
C GLU A 287 9.81 5.80 -7.59
N LYS A 288 8.59 6.18 -7.91
CA LYS A 288 8.08 7.55 -7.70
C LYS A 288 8.02 7.94 -6.22
N LEU A 289 7.67 7.01 -5.35
CA LEU A 289 7.51 7.27 -3.92
C LEU A 289 8.80 7.06 -3.12
N ALA A 290 9.81 6.39 -3.69
CA ALA A 290 11.10 6.13 -3.02
C ALA A 290 11.77 7.39 -2.46
N PRO A 291 11.82 8.55 -3.18
CA PRO A 291 12.46 9.77 -2.65
C PRO A 291 11.80 10.34 -1.40
N LEU A 292 10.58 9.92 -1.06
CA LEU A 292 9.87 10.37 0.13
C LEU A 292 10.37 9.68 1.42
N GLY A 293 11.21 8.64 1.29
CA GLY A 293 11.83 7.97 2.44
C GLY A 293 10.84 7.27 3.37
N ARG A 294 9.75 6.75 2.81
CA ARG A 294 8.76 5.96 3.56
C ARG A 294 8.63 4.57 2.95
N PRO A 295 8.46 3.51 3.77
CA PRO A 295 8.05 2.21 3.26
C PRO A 295 6.79 2.33 2.40
N VAL A 296 6.76 1.59 1.30
CA VAL A 296 5.63 1.60 0.36
C VAL A 296 4.90 0.26 0.44
N LEU A 297 3.58 0.33 0.60
CA LEU A 297 2.66 -0.79 0.76
C LEU A 297 1.61 -0.76 -0.37
N PRO A 298 1.96 -1.09 -1.63
CA PRO A 298 1.05 -0.92 -2.75
C PRO A 298 -0.21 -1.77 -2.60
N ILE A 299 -1.34 -1.21 -3.05
CA ILE A 299 -2.65 -1.85 -3.04
C ILE A 299 -2.97 -2.31 -4.46
N GLY A 300 -3.03 -3.63 -4.68
CA GLY A 300 -3.33 -4.25 -5.95
C GLY A 300 -4.85 -4.36 -6.20
N GLN A 301 -5.20 -4.57 -7.47
CA GLN A 301 -6.57 -4.74 -7.93
C GLN A 301 -7.03 -6.19 -7.75
N ALA A 302 -8.05 -6.42 -6.92
CA ALA A 302 -8.73 -7.71 -6.78
C ALA A 302 -10.24 -7.58 -7.00
N TYR A 303 -10.63 -6.88 -8.06
CA TYR A 303 -12.02 -6.67 -8.44
C TYR A 303 -12.19 -6.55 -9.96
N ASP A 304 -13.40 -6.84 -10.45
CA ASP A 304 -13.79 -6.61 -11.83
C ASP A 304 -14.08 -5.10 -12.04
N PRO A 305 -13.31 -4.39 -12.86
CA PRO A 305 -13.53 -2.96 -13.08
C PRO A 305 -14.86 -2.67 -13.81
N ALA A 306 -15.51 -3.66 -14.40
CA ALA A 306 -16.84 -3.51 -15.01
C ALA A 306 -17.94 -3.24 -13.96
N ILE A 307 -17.69 -3.51 -12.67
CA ILE A 307 -18.59 -3.14 -11.57
C ILE A 307 -18.75 -1.62 -11.50
N ASP A 308 -17.66 -0.89 -11.72
CA ASP A 308 -17.61 0.57 -11.63
C ASP A 308 -17.86 1.22 -13.01
N ASN A 309 -17.33 0.62 -14.06
CA ASN A 309 -17.51 1.12 -15.43
C ASN A 309 -17.83 -0.04 -16.38
N PRO A 310 -19.10 -0.19 -16.81
CA PRO A 310 -19.51 -1.27 -17.71
C PRO A 310 -18.78 -1.32 -19.06
N THR A 311 -18.06 -0.26 -19.45
CA THR A 311 -17.25 -0.29 -20.69
C THR A 311 -15.95 -1.09 -20.53
N LEU A 312 -15.60 -1.47 -19.31
CA LEU A 312 -14.39 -2.22 -18.97
C LEU A 312 -14.63 -3.74 -18.84
N VAL A 313 -15.72 -4.24 -19.43
CA VAL A 313 -16.03 -5.69 -19.48
C VAL A 313 -14.86 -6.46 -20.07
N GLY A 314 -14.51 -7.60 -19.43
CA GLY A 314 -13.42 -8.47 -19.87
C GLY A 314 -12.04 -8.13 -19.32
N LEU A 315 -11.95 -7.10 -18.49
CA LEU A 315 -10.69 -6.67 -17.83
C LEU A 315 -10.54 -7.20 -16.39
N VAL A 316 -11.26 -8.28 -16.06
CA VAL A 316 -11.13 -8.94 -14.76
C VAL A 316 -9.68 -9.40 -14.56
N PRO A 317 -9.01 -9.02 -13.46
CA PRO A 317 -7.68 -9.51 -13.17
C PRO A 317 -7.65 -11.03 -13.09
N ARG A 318 -6.65 -11.63 -13.69
CA ARG A 318 -6.38 -13.07 -13.64
C ARG A 318 -5.24 -13.38 -12.71
N TYR A 319 -4.99 -14.67 -12.48
CA TYR A 319 -3.86 -15.18 -11.70
C TYR A 319 -2.54 -14.51 -12.09
N GLU A 320 -2.21 -14.51 -13.39
CA GLU A 320 -0.94 -13.97 -13.89
C GLU A 320 -0.76 -12.47 -13.61
N HIS A 321 -1.86 -11.68 -13.59
CA HIS A 321 -1.80 -10.25 -13.31
C HIS A 321 -1.43 -9.98 -11.86
N LEU A 322 -2.09 -10.66 -10.90
CA LEU A 322 -1.77 -10.52 -9.49
C LEU A 322 -0.36 -11.07 -9.18
N ALA A 323 0.00 -12.21 -9.77
CA ALA A 323 1.33 -12.79 -9.62
C ALA A 323 2.44 -11.87 -10.17
N ALA A 324 2.20 -11.20 -11.31
CA ALA A 324 3.13 -10.22 -11.89
C ALA A 324 3.27 -8.98 -10.99
N PHE A 325 2.14 -8.43 -10.51
CA PHE A 325 2.13 -7.33 -9.55
C PHE A 325 2.94 -7.67 -8.30
N MET A 326 2.71 -8.84 -7.69
CA MET A 326 3.37 -9.22 -6.44
C MET A 326 4.86 -9.51 -6.62
N ARG A 327 5.27 -10.15 -7.71
CA ARG A 327 6.70 -10.34 -8.01
C ARG A 327 7.40 -9.00 -8.19
N SER A 328 6.83 -8.12 -9.04
CA SER A 328 7.42 -6.81 -9.29
C SER A 328 7.43 -5.95 -8.03
N ALA A 329 6.40 -6.01 -7.18
CA ALA A 329 6.38 -5.32 -5.90
C ALA A 329 7.53 -5.79 -4.99
N ALA A 330 7.78 -7.10 -4.92
CA ALA A 330 8.89 -7.67 -4.16
C ALA A 330 10.24 -7.23 -4.74
N ASP A 331 10.43 -7.36 -6.05
CA ASP A 331 11.68 -7.02 -6.74
C ASP A 331 12.05 -5.54 -6.59
N HIS A 332 11.05 -4.65 -6.45
CA HIS A 332 11.24 -3.22 -6.24
C HIS A 332 11.16 -2.79 -4.77
N GLY A 333 11.20 -3.74 -3.83
CA GLY A 333 11.32 -3.47 -2.40
C GLY A 333 10.07 -2.89 -1.74
N ALA A 334 8.88 -3.34 -2.12
CA ALA A 334 7.68 -3.10 -1.34
C ALA A 334 7.80 -3.74 0.04
N ALA A 335 7.42 -3.02 1.09
CA ALA A 335 7.47 -3.54 2.45
C ALA A 335 6.33 -4.52 2.77
N GLY A 336 5.35 -4.60 1.91
CA GLY A 336 4.18 -5.48 1.94
C GLY A 336 3.26 -5.10 0.81
N VAL A 337 2.20 -5.87 0.59
CA VAL A 337 1.15 -5.60 -0.39
C VAL A 337 -0.23 -5.83 0.21
N SER A 338 -1.26 -5.23 -0.37
CA SER A 338 -2.64 -5.55 -0.02
C SER A 338 -3.51 -5.49 -1.27
N PHE A 339 -4.77 -5.98 -1.17
CA PHE A 339 -5.65 -6.03 -2.33
C PHE A 339 -7.03 -5.48 -2.00
N TRP A 340 -7.56 -4.69 -2.89
CA TRP A 340 -8.92 -4.23 -2.91
C TRP A 340 -9.72 -5.08 -3.91
N ALA A 341 -10.73 -5.87 -3.48
CA ALA A 341 -11.21 -6.02 -2.13
C ALA A 341 -11.70 -7.47 -1.87
N TRP A 342 -11.90 -7.82 -0.60
CA TRP A 342 -12.30 -9.16 -0.15
C TRP A 342 -13.53 -9.72 -0.87
N HIS A 343 -14.60 -8.93 -0.94
CA HIS A 343 -15.90 -9.39 -1.46
C HIS A 343 -15.98 -9.50 -2.99
N THR A 344 -14.99 -8.99 -3.71
CA THR A 344 -14.91 -8.97 -5.17
C THR A 344 -13.82 -9.89 -5.72
N ALA A 345 -12.90 -10.34 -4.87
CA ALA A 345 -11.83 -11.22 -5.28
C ALA A 345 -12.36 -12.60 -5.67
N THR A 346 -11.99 -13.05 -6.87
CA THR A 346 -12.35 -14.38 -7.40
C THR A 346 -11.45 -15.47 -6.80
N ALA A 347 -11.86 -16.74 -6.94
CA ALA A 347 -11.05 -17.88 -6.51
C ALA A 347 -9.65 -17.89 -7.17
N GLU A 348 -9.54 -17.47 -8.43
CA GLU A 348 -8.30 -17.37 -9.18
C GLU A 348 -7.38 -16.27 -8.59
N MET A 349 -7.94 -15.11 -8.21
CA MET A 349 -7.20 -14.04 -7.54
C MET A 349 -6.70 -14.50 -6.17
N TRP A 350 -7.53 -15.19 -5.39
CA TRP A 350 -7.13 -15.75 -4.10
C TRP A 350 -6.01 -16.78 -4.23
N GLN A 351 -6.05 -17.62 -5.28
CA GLN A 351 -4.98 -18.56 -5.55
C GLN A 351 -3.66 -17.83 -5.85
N ALA A 352 -3.70 -16.77 -6.66
CA ALA A 352 -2.52 -15.96 -6.94
C ALA A 352 -1.94 -15.31 -5.66
N VAL A 353 -2.79 -14.83 -4.75
CA VAL A 353 -2.35 -14.28 -3.46
C VAL A 353 -1.69 -15.36 -2.61
N ALA A 354 -2.26 -16.59 -2.58
CA ALA A 354 -1.71 -17.69 -1.80
C ALA A 354 -0.33 -18.14 -2.31
N ASP A 355 -0.17 -18.23 -3.64
CA ASP A 355 1.04 -18.77 -4.29
C ASP A 355 2.21 -17.76 -4.37
N SER A 356 1.98 -16.52 -4.00
CA SER A 356 2.96 -15.43 -4.19
C SER A 356 3.86 -15.22 -2.97
N PRO A 357 5.02 -14.51 -3.14
CA PRO A 357 5.97 -14.25 -2.07
C PRO A 357 5.33 -13.65 -0.82
N ASP A 358 5.89 -13.96 0.35
CA ASP A 358 5.32 -13.54 1.64
C ASP A 358 5.68 -12.13 2.07
N PHE A 359 6.54 -11.40 1.38
CA PHE A 359 7.00 -10.05 1.78
C PHE A 359 7.50 -9.98 3.24
N THR A 360 8.00 -11.09 3.75
CA THR A 360 8.55 -11.16 5.11
C THR A 360 10.07 -11.08 5.05
N LEU A 361 10.64 -10.21 5.88
CA LEU A 361 12.08 -10.18 6.05
C LEU A 361 12.56 -11.49 6.66
N THR A 362 13.69 -12.00 6.17
CA THR A 362 14.40 -13.13 6.74
C THR A 362 15.75 -12.69 7.31
N PRO A 363 16.35 -13.43 8.25
CA PRO A 363 17.67 -13.11 8.75
C PRO A 363 18.71 -12.98 7.65
N MET A 364 19.48 -11.90 7.67
CA MET A 364 20.51 -11.61 6.68
C MET A 364 21.67 -10.83 7.30
N ARG A 365 22.80 -10.78 6.58
CA ARG A 365 24.00 -10.08 7.04
C ARG A 365 24.76 -9.49 5.86
N GLN A 366 25.73 -8.63 6.17
CA GLN A 366 26.62 -8.05 5.16
C GLN A 366 27.16 -9.10 4.18
N GLY A 367 27.07 -8.84 2.90
CA GLY A 367 27.47 -9.72 1.81
C GLY A 367 26.54 -10.92 1.57
N HIS A 368 25.48 -11.10 2.37
CA HIS A 368 24.54 -12.21 2.28
C HIS A 368 23.10 -11.71 2.51
N GLY A 369 22.30 -11.77 1.50
CA GLY A 369 20.88 -11.39 1.54
C GLY A 369 20.30 -11.46 0.13
N ASP A 370 19.03 -11.78 0.03
CA ASP A 370 18.28 -11.62 -1.20
C ASP A 370 18.18 -10.13 -1.54
N PRO A 371 18.52 -9.68 -2.78
CA PRO A 371 18.53 -8.26 -3.14
C PRO A 371 17.21 -7.55 -2.89
N ALA A 372 16.06 -8.20 -3.14
CA ALA A 372 14.74 -7.60 -2.90
C ALA A 372 14.50 -7.38 -1.40
N GLN A 373 14.86 -8.35 -0.55
CA GLN A 373 14.74 -8.21 0.90
C GLN A 373 15.73 -7.19 1.48
N VAL A 374 16.94 -7.11 0.92
CA VAL A 374 17.91 -6.06 1.29
C VAL A 374 17.36 -4.68 0.94
N LEU A 375 16.71 -4.54 -0.22
CA LEU A 375 16.08 -3.29 -0.61
C LEU A 375 14.95 -2.89 0.35
N VAL A 376 14.13 -3.84 0.80
CA VAL A 376 13.13 -3.59 1.87
C VAL A 376 13.82 -3.09 3.14
N LEU A 377 14.89 -3.75 3.58
CA LEU A 377 15.66 -3.32 4.75
C LEU A 377 16.23 -1.90 4.56
N GLN A 378 16.85 -1.61 3.42
CA GLN A 378 17.38 -0.29 3.09
C GLN A 378 16.30 0.80 3.14
N ARG A 379 15.10 0.54 2.62
CA ARG A 379 13.94 1.46 2.71
C ARG A 379 13.49 1.67 4.15
N LEU A 380 13.47 0.62 4.97
CA LEU A 380 13.18 0.77 6.40
C LEU A 380 14.25 1.62 7.09
N LEU A 381 15.53 1.36 6.84
CA LEU A 381 16.64 2.16 7.41
C LEU A 381 16.58 3.62 6.94
N TYR A 382 16.22 3.85 5.68
CA TYR A 382 15.99 5.19 5.15
C TYR A 382 14.85 5.90 5.91
N ALA A 383 13.76 5.19 6.23
CA ALA A 383 12.67 5.71 7.05
C ALA A 383 13.12 6.05 8.48
N TYR A 384 14.15 5.36 9.00
CA TYR A 384 14.81 5.70 10.26
C TYR A 384 15.79 6.89 10.14
N GLY A 385 15.91 7.48 8.96
CA GLY A 385 16.72 8.69 8.72
C GLY A 385 18.15 8.44 8.23
N PHE A 386 18.47 7.22 7.81
CA PHE A 386 19.78 6.90 7.22
C PHE A 386 19.75 7.12 5.72
N ASP A 387 20.65 7.97 5.21
CA ASP A 387 20.82 8.18 3.78
C ASP A 387 21.68 7.06 3.21
N LEU A 388 21.02 6.07 2.59
CA LEU A 388 21.63 4.86 2.04
C LEU A 388 21.31 4.71 0.54
N PRO A 389 22.22 4.14 -0.26
CA PRO A 389 21.87 3.63 -1.57
C PRO A 389 20.74 2.59 -1.46
N LEU A 390 19.68 2.75 -2.26
CA LEU A 390 18.58 1.78 -2.35
C LEU A 390 18.88 0.84 -3.52
N ASP A 391 19.88 0.00 -3.38
CA ASP A 391 20.48 -0.82 -4.46
C ASP A 391 20.37 -2.33 -4.24
N GLY A 392 19.74 -2.75 -3.13
CA GLY A 392 19.60 -4.16 -2.78
C GLY A 392 20.92 -4.85 -2.37
N ARG A 393 21.98 -4.10 -2.04
CA ARG A 393 23.27 -4.65 -1.62
C ARG A 393 23.46 -4.46 -0.12
N TYR A 394 23.56 -5.57 0.61
CA TYR A 394 23.85 -5.51 2.04
C TYR A 394 25.36 -5.28 2.26
N ASP A 395 25.78 -4.04 2.08
CA ASP A 395 27.15 -3.57 2.25
C ASP A 395 27.44 -3.09 3.69
N GLY A 396 28.65 -2.51 3.89
CA GLY A 396 29.05 -1.97 5.18
C GLY A 396 28.20 -0.76 5.62
N ALA A 397 27.70 0.05 4.69
CA ALA A 397 26.84 1.19 5.01
C ALA A 397 25.48 0.72 5.54
N THR A 398 24.87 -0.28 4.88
CA THR A 398 23.64 -0.92 5.33
C THR A 398 23.80 -1.56 6.71
N ALA A 399 24.93 -2.29 6.94
CA ALA A 399 25.22 -2.91 8.23
C ALA A 399 25.41 -1.86 9.36
N THR A 400 26.11 -0.76 9.08
CA THR A 400 26.33 0.33 10.04
C THR A 400 25.02 1.02 10.41
N ALA A 401 24.18 1.31 9.42
CA ALA A 401 22.86 1.91 9.65
C ALA A 401 21.97 0.98 10.50
N LEU A 402 21.97 -0.32 10.19
CA LEU A 402 21.20 -1.28 10.98
C LEU A 402 21.70 -1.37 12.42
N ALA A 403 23.02 -1.38 12.65
CA ALA A 403 23.60 -1.37 14.00
C ALA A 403 23.14 -0.15 14.79
N ALA A 404 23.10 1.02 14.16
CA ALA A 404 22.60 2.25 14.81
C ALA A 404 21.09 2.15 15.14
N VAL A 405 20.28 1.58 14.25
CA VAL A 405 18.85 1.32 14.54
C VAL A 405 18.70 0.32 15.68
N GLN A 406 19.46 -0.79 15.68
CA GLN A 406 19.46 -1.77 16.76
C GLN A 406 19.75 -1.12 18.11
N ALA A 407 20.78 -0.28 18.20
CA ALA A 407 21.09 0.46 19.41
C ALA A 407 19.93 1.35 19.87
N GLY A 408 19.31 2.07 18.94
CA GLY A 408 18.12 2.90 19.20
C GLY A 408 16.89 2.10 19.67
N LEU A 409 16.78 0.84 19.26
CA LEU A 409 15.73 -0.09 19.68
C LEU A 409 16.07 -0.87 20.97
N GLY A 410 17.22 -0.61 21.57
CA GLY A 410 17.69 -1.32 22.77
C GLY A 410 18.16 -2.75 22.49
N LEU A 411 18.56 -3.04 21.25
CA LEU A 411 19.13 -4.31 20.82
C LEU A 411 20.66 -4.20 20.76
N GLU A 412 21.36 -5.35 20.75
CA GLU A 412 22.79 -5.39 20.51
C GLU A 412 23.09 -4.90 19.08
N PRO A 413 23.99 -3.91 18.88
CA PRO A 413 24.25 -3.28 17.59
C PRO A 413 25.17 -4.13 16.70
N THR A 414 24.71 -5.31 16.31
CA THR A 414 25.47 -6.28 15.54
C THR A 414 25.61 -5.93 14.06
N GLY A 415 24.73 -5.05 13.54
CA GLY A 415 24.62 -4.79 12.11
C GLY A 415 24.18 -6.02 11.30
N ARG A 416 23.59 -7.02 11.95
CA ARG A 416 23.02 -8.23 11.32
C ARG A 416 21.52 -8.22 11.54
N LEU A 417 20.76 -8.47 10.49
CA LEU A 417 19.32 -8.62 10.61
C LEU A 417 19.01 -10.03 11.13
N ASP A 418 18.72 -10.15 12.41
CA ASP A 418 18.30 -11.38 13.05
C ASP A 418 16.80 -11.36 13.39
N GLU A 419 16.26 -12.46 13.89
CA GLU A 419 14.85 -12.59 14.25
C GLU A 419 14.41 -11.54 15.29
N ALA A 420 15.26 -11.24 16.26
CA ALA A 420 14.96 -10.24 17.29
C ALA A 420 14.88 -8.83 16.67
N THR A 421 15.77 -8.51 15.75
CA THR A 421 15.78 -7.24 15.01
C THR A 421 14.57 -7.14 14.09
N ILE A 422 14.23 -8.23 13.36
CA ILE A 422 13.04 -8.28 12.50
C ILE A 422 11.78 -8.03 13.34
N ALA A 423 11.64 -8.71 14.46
CA ALA A 423 10.49 -8.54 15.35
C ALA A 423 10.35 -7.09 15.87
N ARG A 424 11.44 -6.37 16.04
CA ARG A 424 11.43 -4.97 16.48
C ARG A 424 11.20 -3.98 15.33
N LEU A 425 11.60 -4.33 14.10
CA LEU A 425 11.42 -3.49 12.92
C LEU A 425 10.00 -3.60 12.32
N VAL A 426 9.45 -4.82 12.30
CA VAL A 426 8.17 -5.09 11.60
C VAL A 426 7.13 -5.80 12.48
N GLY A 427 7.45 -6.10 13.73
CA GLY A 427 6.61 -6.77 14.70
C GLY A 427 6.79 -8.30 14.74
N PRO A 428 6.30 -8.94 15.80
CA PRO A 428 6.35 -10.39 15.93
C PRO A 428 5.56 -11.04 14.79
N ARG A 429 6.07 -12.18 14.31
CA ARG A 429 5.39 -13.01 13.33
C ARG A 429 4.19 -13.72 13.94
#